data_36f504e27fbf0212596b3bcf3c6c6e23
#
_entry.id   36f504e27fbf0212596b3bcf3c6c6e23
#
_cell.length_a   1.000
_cell.length_b   1.000
_cell.length_c   1.000
_cell.angle_alpha   90.00
_cell.angle_beta   90.00
_cell.angle_gamma   90.00
#
_symmetry.space_group_name_H-M   'P 1'
#
loop_
_entity.id
_entity.type
_entity.pdbx_description
1 polymer ?
#
loop_
_entity_poly.entity_id
_entity_poly.type
_entity_poly.pdbx_seq_one_letter_code
_entity_poly.pdbx_strand_id
1 'polypeptide(L)'
;EIYEDYEFVHSNLDLYFEIVSKEVKDIDTIKGELRSQTTDGWWSLNSTSSSRYYLKKYNKTLEMRLEEVIQPLFTLFVQREDYPREKIDYFYKNLIKNHPHDSICACSVDSVHDGNLRRFKSVSEGVDYLEDLAREKIRENTQNTKKNSICVINTLPYRKLKEVEREIEVDRKFFGIDFPEVYDSLSGKEIKSYKLVDEKGEEIPAEITYLGTGFSYELPNDRFRKPYFANKIKVRFSLELDSFEKKILSLVEGHSS
;
A
#
# COMPACT_ATOMS: atom_id res chain seq x y z
N GLU A 1 -17.51 56.40 8.16
CA GLU A 1 -16.12 56.00 8.52
C GLU A 1 -16.11 55.72 10.01
N ILE A 2 -16.22 54.41 10.34
CA ILE A 2 -16.39 53.96 11.73
C ILE A 2 -15.02 53.57 12.36
N TYR A 3 -13.95 53.56 11.55
CA TYR A 3 -12.64 53.06 11.94
C TYR A 3 -11.52 53.97 11.41
N GLU A 4 -11.42 55.18 11.95
CA GLU A 4 -10.44 56.19 11.51
C GLU A 4 -8.99 55.83 11.87
N ASP A 5 -8.81 54.98 12.88
CA ASP A 5 -7.49 54.53 13.36
C ASP A 5 -7.01 53.21 12.72
N TYR A 6 -7.73 52.64 11.72
CA TYR A 6 -7.43 51.40 11.11
C TYR A 6 -7.22 51.52 9.59
N GLU A 7 -6.16 50.89 9.09
CA GLU A 7 -5.95 50.72 7.68
C GLU A 7 -6.47 49.34 7.24
N PHE A 8 -7.41 49.32 6.29
CA PHE A 8 -7.96 48.09 5.74
C PHE A 8 -7.23 47.72 4.43
N VAL A 9 -6.48 46.65 4.48
CA VAL A 9 -5.72 46.14 3.30
C VAL A 9 -6.36 44.87 2.77
N HIS A 10 -6.70 44.85 1.48
CA HIS A 10 -7.13 43.65 0.82
C HIS A 10 -5.91 42.74 0.63
N SER A 11 -5.93 41.52 1.21
CA SER A 11 -4.76 40.66 1.35
C SER A 11 -5.04 39.22 0.94
N ASN A 12 -3.98 38.44 0.86
CA ASN A 12 -3.99 36.98 0.80
C ASN A 12 -3.20 36.40 1.98
N LEU A 13 -3.20 35.07 2.14
CA LEU A 13 -2.53 34.40 3.27
C LEU A 13 -1.01 34.69 3.30
N ASP A 14 -0.35 34.74 2.15
CA ASP A 14 1.11 34.96 2.07
C ASP A 14 1.46 36.36 2.55
N LEU A 15 0.77 37.40 2.05
CA LEU A 15 0.96 38.78 2.46
C LEU A 15 0.60 39.00 3.94
N TYR A 16 -0.49 38.38 4.40
CA TYR A 16 -0.88 38.43 5.82
C TYR A 16 0.22 37.84 6.71
N PHE A 17 0.74 36.65 6.35
CA PHE A 17 1.83 36.00 7.09
C PHE A 17 3.11 36.84 7.09
N GLU A 18 3.45 37.44 5.95
CA GLU A 18 4.63 38.29 5.81
C GLU A 18 4.55 39.53 6.75
N ILE A 19 3.39 40.18 6.81
CA ILE A 19 3.16 41.34 7.69
C ILE A 19 3.23 40.91 9.15
N VAL A 20 2.45 39.91 9.54
CA VAL A 20 2.37 39.46 10.93
C VAL A 20 3.73 38.96 11.45
N SER A 21 4.52 38.22 10.63
CA SER A 21 5.83 37.71 11.04
C SER A 21 6.87 38.81 11.27
N LYS A 22 6.68 39.99 10.67
CA LYS A 22 7.55 41.17 10.91
C LYS A 22 7.19 41.93 12.18
N GLU A 23 5.92 41.94 12.56
CA GLU A 23 5.38 42.76 13.64
C GLU A 23 5.32 42.01 14.99
N VAL A 24 4.99 40.71 14.95
CA VAL A 24 4.83 39.91 16.17
C VAL A 24 6.18 39.40 16.63
N LYS A 25 6.63 39.80 17.81
CA LYS A 25 7.96 39.44 18.33
C LYS A 25 7.93 38.48 19.50
N ASP A 26 6.97 38.57 20.38
CA ASP A 26 6.85 37.69 21.55
C ASP A 26 5.64 36.78 21.39
N ILE A 27 5.87 35.56 20.92
CA ILE A 27 4.82 34.58 20.73
C ILE A 27 4.99 33.46 21.75
N ASP A 28 3.93 33.13 22.44
CA ASP A 28 3.88 31.98 23.35
C ASP A 28 4.08 30.68 22.55
N THR A 29 4.91 29.81 23.06
CA THR A 29 5.13 28.50 22.46
C THR A 29 4.18 27.48 23.05
N ILE A 30 3.29 26.94 22.21
CA ILE A 30 2.42 25.83 22.56
C ILE A 30 3.14 24.52 22.18
N LYS A 31 3.27 23.61 23.15
CA LYS A 31 3.85 22.27 22.93
C LYS A 31 2.75 21.23 22.91
N GLY A 32 2.80 20.33 21.92
CA GLY A 32 1.84 19.25 21.74
C GLY A 32 0.78 19.57 20.69
N GLU A 33 -0.29 18.79 20.68
CA GLU A 33 -1.39 18.99 19.72
C GLU A 33 -2.28 20.18 20.13
N LEU A 34 -2.68 21.00 19.15
CA LEU A 34 -3.61 22.12 19.34
C LEU A 34 -5.05 21.61 19.50
N ARG A 35 -5.30 20.80 20.50
CA ARG A 35 -6.62 20.21 20.82
C ARG A 35 -7.19 20.69 22.13
N SER A 36 -6.58 21.68 22.76
CA SER A 36 -7.07 22.19 24.04
C SER A 36 -8.41 22.88 23.87
N GLN A 37 -9.35 22.47 24.70
CA GLN A 37 -10.63 23.15 24.84
C GLN A 37 -10.48 24.23 25.89
N THR A 38 -10.27 25.44 25.46
CA THR A 38 -10.07 26.60 26.35
C THR A 38 -11.38 27.37 26.68
N THR A 39 -12.48 26.95 26.04
CA THR A 39 -13.81 27.51 26.25
C THR A 39 -14.72 26.47 26.93
N ASP A 40 -15.92 26.86 27.27
CA ASP A 40 -16.99 26.02 27.83
C ASP A 40 -17.52 24.93 26.88
N GLY A 41 -16.91 24.74 25.72
CA GLY A 41 -17.21 23.67 24.77
C GLY A 41 -18.21 24.01 23.69
N TRP A 42 -18.80 25.16 23.72
CA TRP A 42 -19.85 25.54 22.78
C TRP A 42 -19.40 25.60 21.31
N TRP A 43 -18.16 25.88 21.06
CA TRP A 43 -17.58 26.05 19.72
C TRP A 43 -16.43 25.05 19.43
N SER A 44 -16.24 24.07 20.29
CA SER A 44 -15.15 23.12 20.21
C SER A 44 -15.63 21.78 19.68
N LEU A 45 -14.89 21.23 18.72
CA LEU A 45 -15.15 19.94 18.07
C LEU A 45 -14.14 18.85 18.47
N ASN A 46 -13.52 18.97 19.64
CA ASN A 46 -12.44 18.09 20.08
C ASN A 46 -12.81 16.60 20.08
N SER A 47 -14.05 16.27 20.48
CA SER A 47 -14.54 14.88 20.56
C SER A 47 -14.90 14.26 19.21
N THR A 48 -14.93 15.03 18.11
CA THR A 48 -15.25 14.52 16.78
C THR A 48 -14.21 13.54 16.26
N SER A 49 -12.96 13.60 16.74
CA SER A 49 -11.90 12.64 16.38
C SER A 49 -12.22 11.20 16.83
N SER A 50 -13.01 11.01 17.89
CA SER A 50 -13.42 9.69 18.39
C SER A 50 -14.80 9.24 17.86
N SER A 51 -15.60 10.15 17.30
CA SER A 51 -16.89 9.81 16.70
C SER A 51 -16.70 8.95 15.46
N ARG A 52 -17.43 7.83 15.37
CA ARG A 52 -17.36 6.89 14.23
C ARG A 52 -15.90 6.67 13.77
N TYR A 53 -15.03 6.28 14.71
CA TYR A 53 -13.60 6.12 14.51
C TYR A 53 -13.21 5.31 13.27
N TYR A 54 -14.04 4.33 12.89
CA TYR A 54 -13.83 3.52 11.70
C TYR A 54 -13.72 4.35 10.40
N LEU A 55 -14.43 5.48 10.27
CA LEU A 55 -14.33 6.37 9.11
C LEU A 55 -12.94 7.01 9.02
N LYS A 56 -12.41 7.48 10.16
CA LYS A 56 -11.05 8.05 10.25
C LYS A 56 -9.99 7.01 9.94
N LYS A 57 -10.19 5.79 10.47
CA LYS A 57 -9.28 4.66 10.20
C LYS A 57 -9.26 4.32 8.71
N TYR A 58 -10.42 4.21 8.06
CA TYR A 58 -10.51 3.98 6.62
C TYR A 58 -9.77 5.08 5.85
N ASN A 59 -10.08 6.34 6.15
CA ASN A 59 -9.46 7.48 5.50
C ASN A 59 -7.94 7.41 5.60
N LYS A 60 -7.40 7.31 6.82
CA LYS A 60 -5.95 7.26 7.04
C LYS A 60 -5.27 6.09 6.36
N THR A 61 -5.90 4.91 6.38
CA THR A 61 -5.37 3.74 5.69
C THR A 61 -5.26 3.97 4.18
N LEU A 62 -6.28 4.57 3.57
CA LEU A 62 -6.31 4.82 2.13
C LEU A 62 -5.37 5.96 1.72
N GLU A 63 -5.27 7.02 2.52
CA GLU A 63 -4.26 8.07 2.33
C GLU A 63 -2.85 7.46 2.31
N MET A 64 -2.49 6.70 3.36
CA MET A 64 -1.19 6.04 3.44
C MET A 64 -0.91 5.13 2.24
N ARG A 65 -1.89 4.34 1.80
CA ARG A 65 -1.72 3.47 0.65
C ARG A 65 -1.50 4.26 -0.64
N LEU A 66 -2.24 5.34 -0.85
CA LEU A 66 -2.08 6.20 -2.03
C LEU A 66 -0.74 6.95 -2.00
N GLU A 67 -0.35 7.52 -0.88
CA GLU A 67 0.82 8.41 -0.76
C GLU A 67 2.12 7.65 -0.52
N GLU A 68 2.11 6.65 0.38
CA GLU A 68 3.32 5.95 0.80
C GLU A 68 3.58 4.66 0.00
N VAL A 69 2.60 4.16 -0.76
CA VAL A 69 2.74 2.94 -1.56
C VAL A 69 2.53 3.21 -3.05
N ILE A 70 1.34 3.62 -3.45
CA ILE A 70 0.97 3.74 -4.87
C ILE A 70 1.85 4.76 -5.60
N GLN A 71 1.92 5.99 -5.09
CA GLN A 71 2.70 7.03 -5.75
C GLN A 71 4.20 6.66 -5.85
N PRO A 72 4.89 6.21 -4.79
CA PRO A 72 6.28 5.79 -4.90
C PRO A 72 6.47 4.61 -5.85
N LEU A 73 5.60 3.60 -5.85
CA LEU A 73 5.71 2.46 -6.77
C LEU A 73 5.71 2.92 -8.23
N PHE A 74 4.74 3.74 -8.63
CA PHE A 74 4.64 4.21 -10.01
C PHE A 74 5.70 5.26 -10.35
N THR A 75 6.10 6.12 -9.42
CA THR A 75 7.06 7.18 -9.68
C THR A 75 8.50 6.66 -9.80
N LEU A 76 8.86 5.66 -9.01
CA LEU A 76 10.26 5.24 -8.87
C LEU A 76 10.56 3.91 -9.57
N PHE A 77 9.56 3.04 -9.77
CA PHE A 77 9.78 1.65 -10.20
C PHE A 77 9.02 1.26 -11.47
N VAL A 78 8.19 2.15 -12.01
CA VAL A 78 7.44 1.94 -13.25
C VAL A 78 7.88 2.98 -14.29
N GLN A 79 7.79 2.64 -15.57
CA GLN A 79 8.09 3.59 -16.65
C GLN A 79 7.11 4.77 -16.62
N ARG A 80 7.59 5.97 -16.96
CA ARG A 80 6.79 7.19 -16.89
C ARG A 80 5.51 7.13 -17.75
N GLU A 81 5.59 6.45 -18.87
CA GLU A 81 4.49 6.25 -19.83
C GLU A 81 3.37 5.39 -19.26
N ASP A 82 3.71 4.50 -18.33
CA ASP A 82 2.77 3.60 -17.65
C ASP A 82 2.18 4.20 -16.36
N TYR A 83 2.54 5.46 -16.01
CA TYR A 83 2.01 6.11 -14.80
C TYR A 83 0.51 6.40 -14.95
N PRO A 84 -0.37 5.77 -14.15
CA PRO A 84 -1.83 5.81 -14.35
C PRO A 84 -2.45 7.06 -13.71
N ARG A 85 -2.04 8.25 -14.13
CA ARG A 85 -2.41 9.52 -13.52
C ARG A 85 -3.91 9.70 -13.33
N GLU A 86 -4.68 9.47 -14.40
CA GLU A 86 -6.13 9.67 -14.37
C GLU A 86 -6.84 8.76 -13.34
N LYS A 87 -6.36 7.53 -13.19
CA LYS A 87 -6.89 6.59 -12.20
C LYS A 87 -6.54 7.01 -10.77
N ILE A 88 -5.30 7.40 -10.54
CA ILE A 88 -4.85 7.91 -9.23
C ILE A 88 -5.67 9.16 -8.86
N ASP A 89 -5.78 10.13 -9.77
CA ASP A 89 -6.57 11.34 -9.56
C ASP A 89 -8.05 11.02 -9.28
N TYR A 90 -8.62 10.04 -9.96
CA TYR A 90 -9.99 9.58 -9.73
C TYR A 90 -10.19 9.07 -8.31
N PHE A 91 -9.27 8.21 -7.81
CA PHE A 91 -9.39 7.66 -6.46
C PHE A 91 -9.13 8.72 -5.38
N TYR A 92 -8.17 9.64 -5.60
CA TYR A 92 -7.99 10.79 -4.72
C TYR A 92 -9.26 11.66 -4.64
N LYS A 93 -9.85 12.01 -5.77
CA LYS A 93 -11.10 12.79 -5.80
C LYS A 93 -12.23 12.10 -5.04
N ASN A 94 -12.35 10.77 -5.15
CA ASN A 94 -13.36 10.03 -4.40
C ASN A 94 -13.05 9.97 -2.89
N LEU A 95 -11.78 9.87 -2.51
CA LEU A 95 -11.37 9.93 -1.11
C LEU A 95 -11.69 11.30 -0.50
N ILE A 96 -11.30 12.38 -1.20
CA ILE A 96 -11.49 13.76 -0.75
C ILE A 96 -12.97 14.13 -0.58
N LYS A 97 -13.89 13.51 -1.35
CA LYS A 97 -15.34 13.69 -1.14
C LYS A 97 -15.84 13.25 0.24
N ASN A 98 -15.04 12.51 1.01
CA ASN A 98 -15.33 12.14 2.39
C ASN A 98 -14.75 13.14 3.41
N HIS A 99 -13.98 14.15 2.98
CA HIS A 99 -13.30 15.11 3.85
C HIS A 99 -14.13 16.35 4.28
N PRO A 100 -15.28 16.70 3.66
CA PRO A 100 -16.11 17.74 4.26
C PRO A 100 -16.28 17.49 5.76
N HIS A 101 -16.18 18.53 6.57
CA HIS A 101 -16.04 18.36 8.02
C HIS A 101 -17.17 17.54 8.66
N ASP A 102 -18.40 17.70 8.23
CA ASP A 102 -19.53 16.91 8.75
C ASP A 102 -19.45 15.44 8.38
N SER A 103 -18.83 15.12 7.24
CA SER A 103 -18.61 13.73 6.81
C SER A 103 -17.51 13.06 7.62
N ILE A 104 -16.31 13.65 7.67
CA ILE A 104 -15.17 13.03 8.37
C ILE A 104 -15.28 13.16 9.90
N CYS A 105 -15.85 14.24 10.40
CA CYS A 105 -16.17 14.40 11.83
C CYS A 105 -17.28 13.46 12.28
N ALA A 106 -18.06 12.91 11.33
CA ALA A 106 -19.12 11.93 11.60
C ALA A 106 -20.30 12.47 12.42
N CYS A 107 -20.65 13.73 12.20
CA CYS A 107 -21.80 14.39 12.85
C CYS A 107 -23.03 14.51 11.94
N SER A 108 -22.95 14.03 10.69
CA SER A 108 -24.09 13.96 9.77
C SER A 108 -25.04 12.81 10.09
N VAL A 109 -26.14 12.73 9.36
CA VAL A 109 -27.10 11.62 9.45
C VAL A 109 -26.50 10.29 8.91
N ASP A 110 -27.04 9.17 9.34
CA ASP A 110 -26.51 7.83 9.03
C ASP A 110 -26.39 7.57 7.53
N SER A 111 -27.36 7.99 6.73
CA SER A 111 -27.33 7.83 5.27
C SER A 111 -26.15 8.52 4.58
N VAL A 112 -25.66 9.62 5.13
CA VAL A 112 -24.45 10.29 4.64
C VAL A 112 -23.23 9.44 4.96
N HIS A 113 -23.15 8.86 6.16
CA HIS A 113 -22.05 7.99 6.56
C HIS A 113 -22.04 6.66 5.80
N ASP A 114 -23.19 6.11 5.44
CA ASP A 114 -23.31 4.98 4.52
C ASP A 114 -22.76 5.34 3.12
N GLY A 115 -23.01 6.56 2.67
CA GLY A 115 -22.43 7.10 1.44
C GLY A 115 -20.89 7.19 1.52
N ASN A 116 -20.35 7.63 2.68
CA ASN A 116 -18.93 7.69 2.93
C ASN A 116 -18.30 6.28 2.88
N LEU A 117 -18.91 5.30 3.52
CA LEU A 117 -18.44 3.91 3.51
C LEU A 117 -18.40 3.33 2.10
N ARG A 118 -19.42 3.57 1.28
CA ARG A 118 -19.43 3.12 -0.13
C ARG A 118 -18.27 3.73 -0.91
N ARG A 119 -17.98 5.03 -0.73
CA ARG A 119 -16.83 5.68 -1.37
C ARG A 119 -15.50 5.10 -0.88
N PHE A 120 -15.32 4.91 0.42
CA PHE A 120 -14.12 4.29 0.96
C PHE A 120 -13.90 2.88 0.40
N LYS A 121 -14.95 2.07 0.30
CA LYS A 121 -14.88 0.73 -0.29
C LYS A 121 -14.44 0.79 -1.76
N SER A 122 -15.05 1.67 -2.54
CA SER A 122 -14.68 1.86 -3.95
C SER A 122 -13.22 2.31 -4.12
N VAL A 123 -12.74 3.22 -3.26
CA VAL A 123 -11.33 3.65 -3.26
C VAL A 123 -10.42 2.50 -2.85
N SER A 124 -10.80 1.69 -1.85
CA SER A 124 -10.02 0.53 -1.44
C SER A 124 -9.83 -0.49 -2.56
N GLU A 125 -10.92 -0.84 -3.25
CA GLU A 125 -10.88 -1.73 -4.41
C GLU A 125 -10.01 -1.14 -5.55
N GLY A 126 -10.08 0.17 -5.75
CA GLY A 126 -9.25 0.88 -6.71
C GLY A 126 -7.77 0.90 -6.35
N VAL A 127 -7.45 1.04 -5.08
CA VAL A 127 -6.06 0.98 -4.59
C VAL A 127 -5.51 -0.43 -4.72
N ASP A 128 -6.30 -1.48 -4.42
CA ASP A 128 -5.92 -2.88 -4.66
C ASP A 128 -5.58 -3.10 -6.14
N TYR A 129 -6.43 -2.62 -7.04
CA TYR A 129 -6.17 -2.66 -8.49
C TYR A 129 -4.88 -1.93 -8.88
N LEU A 130 -4.62 -0.75 -8.34
CA LEU A 130 -3.41 0.02 -8.63
C LEU A 130 -2.14 -0.69 -8.11
N GLU A 131 -2.20 -1.33 -6.94
CA GLU A 131 -1.08 -2.13 -6.45
C GLU A 131 -0.80 -3.33 -7.37
N ASP A 132 -1.82 -4.03 -7.83
CA ASP A 132 -1.66 -5.15 -8.75
C ASP A 132 -1.10 -4.70 -10.10
N LEU A 133 -1.59 -3.58 -10.63
CA LEU A 133 -1.06 -2.96 -11.84
C LEU A 133 0.41 -2.57 -11.69
N ALA A 134 0.79 -1.96 -10.56
CA ALA A 134 2.18 -1.63 -10.28
C ALA A 134 3.07 -2.87 -10.23
N ARG A 135 2.62 -3.94 -9.55
CA ARG A 135 3.34 -5.22 -9.48
C ARG A 135 3.54 -5.84 -10.86
N GLU A 136 2.50 -5.79 -11.71
CA GLU A 136 2.58 -6.28 -13.10
C GLU A 136 3.61 -5.49 -13.90
N LYS A 137 3.54 -4.16 -13.88
CA LYS A 137 4.47 -3.29 -14.59
C LYS A 137 5.92 -3.41 -14.11
N ILE A 138 6.13 -3.50 -12.80
CA ILE A 138 7.46 -3.71 -12.23
C ILE A 138 8.01 -5.08 -12.68
N ARG A 139 7.19 -6.12 -12.73
CA ARG A 139 7.59 -7.44 -13.21
C ARG A 139 7.96 -7.42 -14.70
N GLU A 140 7.15 -6.76 -15.54
CA GLU A 140 7.42 -6.61 -16.98
C GLU A 140 8.77 -5.90 -17.22
N ASN A 141 9.06 -4.85 -16.45
CA ASN A 141 10.26 -4.05 -16.56
C ASN A 141 11.50 -4.71 -15.93
N THR A 142 11.32 -5.79 -15.17
CA THR A 142 12.44 -6.49 -14.54
C THR A 142 12.93 -7.60 -15.46
N GLN A 143 13.93 -7.29 -16.29
CA GLN A 143 14.58 -8.26 -17.16
C GLN A 143 15.28 -9.36 -16.32
N ASN A 144 15.20 -10.61 -16.78
CA ASN A 144 15.86 -11.77 -16.17
C ASN A 144 15.35 -12.21 -14.78
N THR A 145 14.10 -11.98 -14.44
CA THR A 145 13.54 -12.63 -13.25
C THR A 145 13.50 -14.14 -13.46
N LYS A 146 14.28 -14.88 -12.66
CA LYS A 146 14.20 -16.33 -12.62
C LYS A 146 12.79 -16.74 -12.20
N LYS A 147 12.35 -17.89 -12.66
CA LYS A 147 11.15 -18.54 -12.15
C LYS A 147 11.30 -18.65 -10.62
N ASN A 148 10.27 -18.26 -9.87
CA ASN A 148 10.27 -18.24 -8.40
C ASN A 148 11.11 -17.10 -7.76
N SER A 149 11.15 -15.92 -8.36
CA SER A 149 11.75 -14.74 -7.76
C SER A 149 10.74 -13.95 -6.90
N ILE A 150 11.25 -13.37 -5.82
CA ILE A 150 10.51 -12.46 -4.92
C ILE A 150 11.09 -11.06 -5.08
N CYS A 151 10.27 -10.11 -5.51
CA CYS A 151 10.65 -8.71 -5.54
C CYS A 151 10.15 -8.03 -4.25
N VAL A 152 11.07 -7.45 -3.49
CA VAL A 152 10.75 -6.70 -2.27
C VAL A 152 11.14 -5.25 -2.47
N ILE A 153 10.21 -4.34 -2.16
CA ILE A 153 10.38 -2.90 -2.37
C ILE A 153 10.08 -2.17 -1.07
N ASN A 154 10.98 -1.29 -0.68
CA ASN A 154 10.73 -0.29 0.35
C ASN A 154 10.27 1.00 -0.33
N THR A 155 9.02 1.39 -0.11
CA THR A 155 8.43 2.62 -0.67
C THR A 155 8.60 3.83 0.26
N LEU A 156 9.27 3.66 1.40
CA LEU A 156 9.43 4.70 2.41
C LEU A 156 10.77 5.44 2.26
N PRO A 157 10.85 6.72 2.64
CA PRO A 157 12.07 7.54 2.51
C PRO A 157 13.13 7.27 3.58
N TYR A 158 13.07 6.12 4.24
CA TYR A 158 14.02 5.71 5.28
C TYR A 158 14.24 4.20 5.26
N ARG A 159 15.38 3.79 5.80
CA ARG A 159 15.76 2.37 5.95
C ARG A 159 14.79 1.66 6.89
N LYS A 160 14.41 0.44 6.53
CA LYS A 160 13.53 -0.40 7.32
C LYS A 160 13.91 -1.87 7.28
N LEU A 161 13.97 -2.48 8.46
CA LEU A 161 13.95 -3.92 8.60
C LEU A 161 12.50 -4.40 8.55
N LYS A 162 12.21 -5.36 7.68
CA LYS A 162 10.87 -5.93 7.50
C LYS A 162 10.93 -7.43 7.53
N GLU A 163 10.04 -8.03 8.30
CA GLU A 163 9.72 -9.45 8.19
C GLU A 163 8.76 -9.65 7.01
N VAL A 164 9.13 -10.55 6.11
CA VAL A 164 8.38 -10.88 4.89
C VAL A 164 7.94 -12.32 4.97
N GLU A 165 6.66 -12.57 4.76
CA GLU A 165 6.08 -13.90 4.61
C GLU A 165 5.36 -13.98 3.26
N ARG A 166 5.64 -15.03 2.47
CA ARG A 166 5.01 -15.26 1.16
C ARG A 166 4.77 -16.74 0.92
N GLU A 167 3.60 -17.02 0.34
CA GLU A 167 3.32 -18.33 -0.25
C GLU A 167 3.74 -18.32 -1.72
N ILE A 168 4.44 -19.36 -2.14
CA ILE A 168 4.98 -19.50 -3.50
C ILE A 168 4.64 -20.88 -4.02
N GLU A 169 4.24 -20.94 -5.27
CA GLU A 169 4.00 -22.17 -5.98
C GLU A 169 5.26 -22.62 -6.72
N VAL A 170 5.74 -23.81 -6.40
CA VAL A 170 6.86 -24.47 -7.06
C VAL A 170 6.41 -25.76 -7.75
N ASP A 171 7.22 -26.30 -8.66
CA ASP A 171 6.97 -27.59 -9.34
C ASP A 171 5.60 -27.66 -10.06
N ARG A 172 5.18 -26.57 -10.72
CA ARG A 172 3.90 -26.53 -11.44
C ARG A 172 3.84 -27.59 -12.54
N LYS A 173 2.77 -28.40 -12.55
CA LYS A 173 2.44 -29.35 -13.59
C LYS A 173 1.03 -29.12 -14.12
N PHE A 174 0.95 -28.78 -15.40
CA PHE A 174 -0.34 -28.66 -16.08
C PHE A 174 -0.94 -30.01 -16.37
N PHE A 175 -2.24 -30.10 -16.37
CA PHE A 175 -2.98 -31.33 -16.65
C PHE A 175 -4.21 -31.09 -17.53
N GLY A 176 -4.70 -32.17 -18.13
CA GLY A 176 -5.99 -32.26 -18.83
C GLY A 176 -6.87 -33.31 -18.16
N ILE A 177 -7.18 -34.36 -18.87
CA ILE A 177 -7.95 -35.53 -18.37
C ILE A 177 -7.12 -36.43 -17.43
N ASP A 178 -5.83 -36.27 -17.43
CA ASP A 178 -4.83 -37.00 -16.66
C ASP A 178 -4.56 -36.41 -15.27
N PHE A 179 -5.56 -35.67 -14.72
CA PHE A 179 -5.37 -34.98 -13.46
C PHE A 179 -5.01 -35.84 -12.26
N PRO A 180 -5.51 -37.10 -12.10
CA PRO A 180 -5.15 -37.93 -10.97
C PRO A 180 -3.66 -38.31 -11.01
N GLU A 181 -3.13 -38.71 -12.17
CA GLU A 181 -1.74 -39.11 -12.35
C GLU A 181 -0.80 -37.94 -12.12
N VAL A 182 -1.20 -36.73 -12.57
CA VAL A 182 -0.43 -35.51 -12.35
C VAL A 182 -0.41 -35.13 -10.86
N TYR A 183 -1.55 -35.26 -10.17
CA TYR A 183 -1.61 -35.00 -8.72
C TYR A 183 -0.70 -35.99 -7.97
N ASP A 184 -0.83 -37.30 -8.21
CA ASP A 184 -0.05 -38.34 -7.57
C ASP A 184 1.46 -38.20 -7.89
N SER A 185 1.80 -37.61 -9.03
CA SER A 185 3.19 -37.33 -9.39
C SER A 185 3.86 -36.23 -8.56
N LEU A 186 3.07 -35.40 -7.88
CA LEU A 186 3.54 -34.31 -7.02
C LEU A 186 3.25 -34.56 -5.53
N SER A 187 2.06 -35.08 -5.23
CA SER A 187 1.61 -35.35 -3.87
C SER A 187 2.38 -36.49 -3.22
N GLY A 188 2.77 -36.33 -1.98
CA GLY A 188 3.44 -37.37 -1.19
C GLY A 188 4.89 -37.66 -1.58
N LYS A 189 5.47 -36.90 -2.53
CA LYS A 189 6.91 -37.01 -2.83
C LYS A 189 7.71 -36.10 -1.91
N GLU A 190 8.96 -36.54 -1.68
CA GLU A 190 9.94 -35.69 -1.01
C GLU A 190 10.13 -34.38 -1.81
N ILE A 191 9.88 -33.26 -1.14
CA ILE A 191 9.96 -31.96 -1.81
C ILE A 191 11.42 -31.59 -1.90
N LYS A 192 11.78 -30.98 -3.02
CA LYS A 192 13.10 -30.39 -3.18
C LYS A 192 13.31 -29.34 -2.08
N SER A 193 14.48 -29.38 -1.47
CA SER A 193 14.92 -28.34 -0.58
C SER A 193 15.20 -27.08 -1.38
N TYR A 194 14.81 -25.95 -0.83
CA TYR A 194 15.03 -24.63 -1.42
C TYR A 194 15.78 -23.73 -0.46
N LYS A 195 16.55 -22.82 -1.00
CA LYS A 195 17.15 -21.71 -0.26
C LYS A 195 16.89 -20.39 -0.98
N LEU A 196 16.86 -19.30 -0.21
CA LEU A 196 16.65 -17.96 -0.72
C LEU A 196 18.01 -17.30 -0.94
N VAL A 197 18.22 -16.74 -2.14
CA VAL A 197 19.46 -16.04 -2.48
C VAL A 197 19.17 -14.67 -3.06
N ASP A 198 20.09 -13.73 -2.89
CA ASP A 198 20.04 -12.41 -3.52
C ASP A 198 20.53 -12.44 -4.98
N GLU A 199 20.62 -11.27 -5.61
CA GLU A 199 21.10 -11.10 -6.99
C GLU A 199 22.56 -11.49 -7.18
N LYS A 200 23.35 -11.48 -6.12
CA LYS A 200 24.77 -11.89 -6.14
C LYS A 200 24.94 -13.41 -5.89
N GLY A 201 23.87 -14.09 -5.51
CA GLY A 201 23.88 -15.50 -5.12
C GLY A 201 24.20 -15.71 -3.63
N GLU A 202 24.26 -14.67 -2.83
CA GLU A 202 24.44 -14.73 -1.38
C GLU A 202 23.17 -15.26 -0.72
N GLU A 203 23.32 -16.20 0.22
CA GLU A 203 22.18 -16.80 0.90
C GLU A 203 21.55 -15.82 1.90
N ILE A 204 20.22 -15.69 1.81
CA ILE A 204 19.41 -14.93 2.78
C ILE A 204 18.77 -15.96 3.73
N PRO A 205 19.02 -15.87 5.03
CA PRO A 205 18.41 -16.75 6.02
C PRO A 205 16.88 -16.70 5.91
N ALA A 206 16.26 -17.85 5.64
CA ALA A 206 14.81 -17.96 5.46
C ALA A 206 14.28 -19.26 6.03
N GLU A 207 13.12 -19.20 6.68
CA GLU A 207 12.33 -20.37 7.04
C GLU A 207 11.44 -20.75 5.85
N ILE A 208 11.58 -21.97 5.36
CA ILE A 208 10.81 -22.48 4.22
C ILE A 208 10.00 -23.69 4.69
N THR A 209 8.68 -23.53 4.69
CA THR A 209 7.74 -24.56 5.15
C THR A 209 6.88 -25.04 4.01
N TYR A 210 6.76 -26.36 3.85
CA TYR A 210 5.85 -26.95 2.89
C TYR A 210 4.40 -26.90 3.37
N LEU A 211 3.50 -26.47 2.49
CA LEU A 211 2.08 -26.35 2.78
C LEU A 211 1.22 -27.44 2.11
N GLY A 212 1.79 -28.23 1.23
CA GLY A 212 1.06 -29.28 0.50
C GLY A 212 1.01 -29.02 -1.01
N THR A 213 0.45 -30.00 -1.73
CA THR A 213 0.14 -29.89 -3.17
C THR A 213 -1.28 -29.35 -3.34
N GLY A 214 -1.44 -28.31 -4.16
CA GLY A 214 -2.72 -27.67 -4.38
C GLY A 214 -3.05 -27.46 -5.84
N PHE A 215 -4.36 -27.36 -6.13
CA PHE A 215 -4.89 -26.97 -7.43
C PHE A 215 -4.77 -25.46 -7.64
N SER A 216 -4.45 -25.04 -8.87
CA SER A 216 -4.51 -23.66 -9.33
C SER A 216 -4.76 -23.61 -10.83
N TYR A 217 -4.84 -22.41 -11.41
CA TYR A 217 -5.00 -22.25 -12.86
C TYR A 217 -4.41 -20.91 -13.32
N GLU A 218 -4.00 -20.90 -14.59
CA GLU A 218 -3.69 -19.68 -15.31
C GLU A 218 -4.91 -19.23 -16.12
N LEU A 219 -5.06 -17.91 -16.32
CA LEU A 219 -6.05 -17.27 -17.17
C LEU A 219 -5.33 -16.65 -18.38
N PRO A 220 -5.01 -17.43 -19.41
CA PRO A 220 -4.40 -16.88 -20.61
C PRO A 220 -5.42 -16.03 -21.41
N ASN A 221 -4.93 -15.04 -22.14
CA ASN A 221 -5.79 -14.13 -22.91
C ASN A 221 -6.51 -14.81 -24.11
N ASP A 222 -5.97 -15.94 -24.59
CA ASP A 222 -6.40 -16.61 -25.83
C ASP A 222 -7.32 -17.80 -25.60
N ARG A 223 -7.55 -18.20 -24.34
CA ARG A 223 -8.34 -19.38 -24.00
C ARG A 223 -8.91 -19.33 -22.60
N PHE A 224 -9.80 -20.26 -22.29
CA PHE A 224 -10.31 -20.50 -20.96
C PHE A 224 -9.19 -21.02 -20.03
N ARG A 225 -9.47 -21.29 -18.78
CA ARG A 225 -8.54 -21.70 -17.73
C ARG A 225 -7.55 -22.78 -18.20
N LYS A 226 -6.30 -22.63 -17.80
CA LYS A 226 -5.27 -23.67 -17.95
C LYS A 226 -4.92 -24.20 -16.55
N PRO A 227 -5.49 -25.35 -16.15
CA PRO A 227 -5.36 -25.87 -14.80
C PRO A 227 -4.00 -26.54 -14.58
N TYR A 228 -3.51 -26.46 -13.35
CA TYR A 228 -2.30 -27.16 -12.91
C TYR A 228 -2.36 -27.51 -11.44
N PHE A 229 -1.53 -28.46 -11.02
CA PHE A 229 -1.15 -28.67 -9.63
C PHE A 229 0.23 -28.06 -9.38
N ALA A 230 0.44 -27.62 -8.15
CA ALA A 230 1.73 -27.11 -7.69
C ALA A 230 1.98 -27.48 -6.24
N ASN A 231 3.22 -27.66 -5.87
CA ASN A 231 3.64 -27.65 -4.48
C ASN A 231 3.63 -26.22 -3.96
N LYS A 232 3.02 -25.99 -2.80
CA LYS A 232 2.98 -24.69 -2.12
C LYS A 232 3.98 -24.69 -0.98
N ILE A 233 4.79 -23.67 -0.94
CA ILE A 233 5.72 -23.42 0.14
C ILE A 233 5.48 -22.03 0.72
N LYS A 234 5.68 -21.90 2.02
CA LYS A 234 5.71 -20.62 2.73
C LYS A 234 7.16 -20.27 2.98
N VAL A 235 7.55 -19.05 2.58
CA VAL A 235 8.89 -18.51 2.78
C VAL A 235 8.79 -17.32 3.73
N ARG A 236 9.48 -17.39 4.87
CA ARG A 236 9.57 -16.31 5.84
C ARG A 236 11.01 -15.89 6.01
N PHE A 237 11.29 -14.62 5.92
CA PHE A 237 12.63 -14.04 6.09
C PHE A 237 12.56 -12.61 6.56
N SER A 238 13.67 -12.11 7.12
CA SER A 238 13.84 -10.71 7.46
C SER A 238 14.78 -10.05 6.45
N LEU A 239 14.41 -8.88 5.97
CA LEU A 239 15.21 -8.13 5.00
C LEU A 239 15.28 -6.66 5.39
N GLU A 240 16.50 -6.13 5.42
CA GLU A 240 16.74 -4.71 5.56
C GLU A 240 16.85 -4.07 4.18
N LEU A 241 16.08 -3.01 3.97
CA LEU A 241 16.06 -2.23 2.73
C LEU A 241 16.33 -0.76 3.06
N ASP A 242 17.19 -0.14 2.27
CA ASP A 242 17.40 1.30 2.31
C ASP A 242 16.16 2.06 1.80
N SER A 243 16.17 3.40 1.91
CA SER A 243 15.06 4.22 1.40
C SER A 243 14.87 4.00 -0.10
N PHE A 244 13.62 3.72 -0.50
CA PHE A 244 13.23 3.49 -1.90
C PHE A 244 14.04 2.39 -2.60
N GLU A 245 14.51 1.42 -1.86
CA GLU A 245 15.28 0.30 -2.41
C GLU A 245 14.38 -0.83 -2.90
N LYS A 246 14.78 -1.44 -4.02
CA LYS A 246 14.23 -2.68 -4.57
C LYS A 246 15.28 -3.77 -4.55
N LYS A 247 14.94 -4.95 -4.02
CA LYS A 247 15.77 -6.17 -4.09
C LYS A 247 14.99 -7.31 -4.73
N ILE A 248 15.69 -8.09 -5.54
CA ILE A 248 15.15 -9.29 -6.16
C ILE A 248 15.84 -10.50 -5.55
N LEU A 249 15.04 -11.33 -4.91
CA LEU A 249 15.49 -12.57 -4.31
C LEU A 249 15.03 -13.76 -5.16
N SER A 250 15.77 -14.82 -5.19
CA SER A 250 15.43 -16.03 -5.97
C SER A 250 15.43 -17.26 -5.07
N LEU A 251 14.39 -18.09 -5.21
CA LEU A 251 14.41 -19.44 -4.67
C LEU A 251 15.19 -20.35 -5.61
N VAL A 252 16.23 -20.96 -5.08
CA VAL A 252 17.06 -21.95 -5.79
C VAL A 252 17.02 -23.29 -5.08
N GLU A 253 17.12 -24.37 -5.84
CA GLU A 253 17.21 -25.71 -5.26
C GLU A 253 18.53 -25.86 -4.49
N GLY A 254 18.47 -26.39 -3.27
CA GLY A 254 19.59 -26.59 -2.38
C GLY A 254 19.17 -26.60 -0.92
N HIS A 255 20.02 -27.16 -0.06
CA HIS A 255 19.83 -27.09 1.38
C HIS A 255 20.35 -25.75 1.90
N SER A 256 19.63 -25.17 2.84
CA SER A 256 20.16 -24.05 3.65
C SER A 256 21.37 -24.51 4.43
N SER A 257 22.39 -23.67 4.46
CA SER A 257 23.61 -23.89 5.25
C SER A 257 23.36 -23.70 6.74
#